data_a1c96ec75208b84e7b341742c2d158d1
#
_entry.id   a1c96ec75208b84e7b341742c2d158d1
#
_cell.length_a   1.000
_cell.length_b   1.000
_cell.length_c   1.000
_cell.angle_alpha   90.00
_cell.angle_beta   90.00
_cell.angle_gamma   90.00
#
_symmetry.space_group_name_H-M   'P 1'
#
loop_
_entity.id
_entity.type
_entity.pdbx_description
1 polymer ?
#
loop_
_entity_poly.entity_id
_entity_poly.type
_entity_poly.pdbx_seq_one_letter_code
_entity_poly.pdbx_strand_id
1 'polypeptide(L)'
;MADIVPLIAVRDLTARYGHIEALRSTALHVAPGEFVTILGPNGAGKTTLLRAITRLIASTGQIVFNGRDVTHLRTHELAGLGIIMVQEGRGLFGDMSVRENLQLGAYKLSGPQAHSERQLEKVFSLFPRLRERIDQTASSMSGGEQQMLAVGRALMADPKLLILDEPSLGLAPRVASEILSTLGALNKGGLGILLVEQKAPLALKLAQRVYILASGSVRAELPTHEIESHHDLARYYFT
;
A
#
# COMPACT_ATOMS: atom_id res chain seq x y z
N MET A 1 -3.87 29.38 -4.20
CA MET A 1 -3.33 28.18 -3.49
C MET A 1 -2.20 27.68 -4.35
N ALA A 2 -1.00 27.47 -3.78
CA ALA A 2 0.08 26.87 -4.56
C ALA A 2 -0.37 25.46 -4.96
N ASP A 3 -0.27 25.10 -6.23
CA ASP A 3 -0.54 23.73 -6.70
C ASP A 3 0.43 22.78 -6.00
N ILE A 4 -0.07 22.03 -5.03
CA ILE A 4 0.73 21.00 -4.34
C ILE A 4 1.03 19.92 -5.37
N VAL A 5 2.31 19.74 -5.71
CA VAL A 5 2.74 18.66 -6.60
C VAL A 5 2.44 17.33 -5.91
N PRO A 6 1.62 16.44 -6.49
CA PRO A 6 1.31 15.15 -5.90
C PRO A 6 2.56 14.30 -5.69
N LEU A 7 2.58 13.52 -4.60
CA LEU A 7 3.60 12.48 -4.39
C LEU A 7 3.55 11.46 -5.53
N ILE A 8 2.33 10.99 -5.85
CA ILE A 8 2.07 10.19 -7.04
C ILE A 8 0.80 10.69 -7.72
N ALA A 9 0.83 10.76 -9.04
CA ALA A 9 -0.33 11.00 -9.89
C ALA A 9 -0.41 9.94 -10.99
N VAL A 10 -1.60 9.41 -11.18
CA VAL A 10 -1.92 8.39 -12.18
C VAL A 10 -2.99 8.98 -13.10
N ARG A 11 -2.80 8.89 -14.40
CA ARG A 11 -3.71 9.43 -15.42
C ARG A 11 -3.98 8.38 -16.48
N ASP A 12 -5.26 8.22 -16.84
CA ASP A 12 -5.73 7.36 -17.92
C ASP A 12 -5.19 5.92 -17.85
N LEU A 13 -4.99 5.41 -16.63
CA LEU A 13 -4.42 4.08 -16.42
C LEU A 13 -5.41 3.00 -16.86
N THR A 14 -5.01 2.21 -17.85
CA THR A 14 -5.79 1.08 -18.39
C THR A 14 -4.98 -0.19 -18.27
N ALA A 15 -5.61 -1.28 -17.83
CA ALA A 15 -4.98 -2.59 -17.72
C ALA A 15 -5.93 -3.70 -18.16
N ARG A 16 -5.36 -4.75 -18.77
CA ARG A 16 -6.12 -5.89 -19.34
C ARG A 16 -5.50 -7.22 -18.92
N TYR A 17 -6.35 -8.21 -18.72
CA TYR A 17 -5.99 -9.62 -18.63
C TYR A 17 -6.58 -10.35 -19.85
N GLY A 18 -5.74 -10.62 -20.85
CA GLY A 18 -6.21 -11.10 -22.13
C GLY A 18 -7.19 -10.11 -22.78
N HIS A 19 -8.42 -10.54 -23.02
CA HIS A 19 -9.47 -9.69 -23.60
C HIS A 19 -10.28 -8.90 -22.56
N ILE A 20 -10.10 -9.17 -21.26
CA ILE A 20 -10.85 -8.52 -20.19
C ILE A 20 -10.15 -7.23 -19.79
N GLU A 21 -10.83 -6.11 -19.95
CA GLU A 21 -10.37 -4.81 -19.49
C GLU A 21 -10.73 -4.65 -18.00
N ALA A 22 -9.71 -4.80 -17.16
CA ALA A 22 -9.87 -4.75 -15.70
C ALA A 22 -9.78 -3.34 -15.13
N LEU A 23 -9.12 -2.41 -15.86
CA LEU A 23 -9.09 -0.97 -15.55
C LEU A 23 -9.38 -0.17 -16.81
N ARG A 24 -10.20 0.88 -16.65
CA ARG A 24 -10.70 1.74 -17.73
C ARG A 24 -10.39 3.19 -17.43
N SER A 25 -9.32 3.73 -18.05
CA SER A 25 -8.93 5.15 -17.95
C SER A 25 -9.03 5.68 -16.50
N THR A 26 -8.42 4.94 -15.57
CA THR A 26 -8.48 5.26 -14.14
C THR A 26 -7.47 6.36 -13.81
N ALA A 27 -7.91 7.36 -13.06
CA ALA A 27 -7.06 8.43 -12.56
C ALA A 27 -7.16 8.52 -11.03
N LEU A 28 -6.03 8.79 -10.37
CA LEU A 28 -5.94 9.09 -8.95
C LEU A 28 -4.65 9.84 -8.63
N HIS A 29 -4.61 10.46 -7.47
CA HIS A 29 -3.36 11.02 -6.94
C HIS A 29 -3.28 10.82 -5.42
N VAL A 30 -2.05 10.93 -4.89
CA VAL A 30 -1.77 10.98 -3.45
C VAL A 30 -0.83 12.17 -3.22
N ALA A 31 -1.17 13.05 -2.30
CA ALA A 31 -0.30 14.17 -1.93
C ALA A 31 0.84 13.69 -0.99
N PRO A 32 1.94 14.46 -0.85
CA PRO A 32 2.97 14.15 0.13
C PRO A 32 2.39 14.00 1.55
N GLY A 33 2.70 12.87 2.21
CA GLY A 33 2.21 12.58 3.56
C GLY A 33 0.70 12.34 3.66
N GLU A 34 -0.01 12.17 2.55
CA GLU A 34 -1.44 11.87 2.57
C GLU A 34 -1.70 10.37 2.74
N PHE A 35 -2.75 10.04 3.49
CA PHE A 35 -3.32 8.70 3.56
C PHE A 35 -4.59 8.64 2.69
N VAL A 36 -4.50 7.94 1.59
CA VAL A 36 -5.61 7.72 0.66
C VAL A 36 -6.06 6.27 0.75
N THR A 37 -7.36 6.03 0.75
CA THR A 37 -7.91 4.67 0.64
C THR A 37 -8.69 4.49 -0.65
N ILE A 38 -8.67 3.27 -1.17
CA ILE A 38 -9.50 2.84 -2.30
C ILE A 38 -10.49 1.81 -1.79
N LEU A 39 -11.76 2.09 -1.95
CA LEU A 39 -12.86 1.21 -1.61
C LEU A 39 -13.59 0.77 -2.88
N GLY A 40 -14.23 -0.39 -2.81
CA GLY A 40 -15.03 -0.93 -3.92
C GLY A 40 -15.35 -2.40 -3.71
N PRO A 41 -16.34 -2.95 -4.43
CA PRO A 41 -16.71 -4.34 -4.34
C PRO A 41 -15.60 -5.28 -4.81
N ASN A 42 -15.74 -6.58 -4.51
CA ASN A 42 -14.83 -7.58 -5.05
C ASN A 42 -14.94 -7.61 -6.58
N GLY A 43 -13.80 -7.74 -7.26
CA GLY A 43 -13.74 -7.66 -8.71
C GLY A 43 -13.79 -6.24 -9.29
N ALA A 44 -13.84 -5.18 -8.47
CA ALA A 44 -13.84 -3.78 -8.95
C ALA A 44 -12.55 -3.37 -9.67
N GLY A 45 -11.45 -4.13 -9.52
CA GLY A 45 -10.14 -3.82 -10.11
C GLY A 45 -9.13 -3.22 -9.12
N LYS A 46 -9.39 -3.24 -7.82
CA LYS A 46 -8.54 -2.63 -6.78
C LYS A 46 -7.10 -3.15 -6.80
N THR A 47 -6.92 -4.46 -6.67
CA THR A 47 -5.61 -5.13 -6.77
C THR A 47 -4.95 -4.88 -8.12
N THR A 48 -5.73 -4.90 -9.21
CA THR A 48 -5.25 -4.61 -10.56
C THR A 48 -4.69 -3.20 -10.64
N LEU A 49 -5.36 -2.23 -10.04
CA LEU A 49 -4.92 -0.83 -9.98
C LEU A 49 -3.56 -0.71 -9.26
N LEU A 50 -3.41 -1.33 -8.08
CA LEU A 50 -2.14 -1.31 -7.36
C LEU A 50 -1.01 -1.99 -8.14
N ARG A 51 -1.30 -3.15 -8.77
CA ARG A 51 -0.33 -3.86 -9.61
C ARG A 51 0.06 -3.08 -10.86
N ALA A 52 -0.87 -2.34 -11.47
CA ALA A 52 -0.60 -1.48 -12.62
C ALA A 52 0.27 -0.28 -12.22
N ILE A 53 -0.04 0.39 -11.10
CA ILE A 53 0.76 1.50 -10.56
C ILE A 53 2.19 1.04 -10.27
N THR A 54 2.37 -0.14 -9.70
CA THR A 54 3.69 -0.70 -9.35
C THR A 54 4.37 -1.45 -10.49
N ARG A 55 3.78 -1.44 -11.70
CA ARG A 55 4.30 -2.08 -12.91
C ARG A 55 4.52 -3.59 -12.77
N LEU A 56 3.76 -4.23 -11.88
CA LEU A 56 3.70 -5.70 -11.76
C LEU A 56 2.89 -6.35 -12.90
N ILE A 57 2.05 -5.56 -13.57
CA ILE A 57 1.32 -5.96 -14.78
C ILE A 57 1.47 -4.90 -15.85
N ALA A 58 1.28 -5.31 -17.12
CA ALA A 58 1.26 -4.37 -18.24
C ALA A 58 0.05 -3.44 -18.15
N SER A 59 0.30 -2.15 -18.36
CA SER A 59 -0.72 -1.11 -18.37
C SER A 59 -0.31 0.04 -19.29
N THR A 60 -1.28 0.81 -19.75
CA THR A 60 -1.10 2.07 -20.49
C THR A 60 -1.58 3.23 -19.63
N GLY A 61 -1.28 4.47 -20.03
CA GLY A 61 -1.54 5.67 -19.24
C GLY A 61 -0.26 6.25 -18.68
N GLN A 62 -0.37 7.24 -17.80
CA GLN A 62 0.77 7.97 -17.26
C GLN A 62 0.85 7.81 -15.74
N ILE A 63 2.06 7.61 -15.23
CA ILE A 63 2.37 7.57 -13.79
C ILE A 63 3.49 8.58 -13.53
N VAL A 64 3.21 9.58 -12.68
CA VAL A 64 4.16 10.60 -12.27
C VAL A 64 4.42 10.47 -10.78
N PHE A 65 5.68 10.44 -10.36
CA PHE A 65 6.09 10.36 -8.95
C PHE A 65 7.06 11.49 -8.61
N ASN A 66 6.72 12.31 -7.61
CA ASN A 66 7.48 13.54 -7.27
C ASN A 66 7.76 14.42 -8.49
N GLY A 67 6.77 14.63 -9.35
CA GLY A 67 6.90 15.44 -10.57
C GLY A 67 7.67 14.78 -11.73
N ARG A 68 8.22 13.56 -11.53
CA ARG A 68 8.94 12.82 -12.56
C ARG A 68 8.03 11.77 -13.20
N ASP A 69 8.01 11.69 -14.53
CA ASP A 69 7.35 10.59 -15.24
C ASP A 69 8.12 9.28 -14.99
N VAL A 70 7.41 8.30 -14.45
CA VAL A 70 7.94 6.96 -14.10
C VAL A 70 7.22 5.85 -14.85
N THR A 71 6.41 6.21 -15.85
CA THR A 71 5.54 5.29 -16.60
C THR A 71 6.29 4.10 -17.19
N HIS A 72 7.52 4.30 -17.63
CA HIS A 72 8.32 3.28 -18.30
C HIS A 72 9.28 2.52 -17.38
N LEU A 73 9.31 2.88 -16.10
CA LEU A 73 10.19 2.22 -15.15
C LEU A 73 9.67 0.83 -14.78
N ARG A 74 10.59 -0.08 -14.48
CA ARG A 74 10.29 -1.43 -13.99
C ARG A 74 10.00 -1.39 -12.48
N THR A 75 9.29 -2.39 -11.97
CA THR A 75 8.93 -2.49 -10.54
C THR A 75 10.09 -2.24 -9.59
N HIS A 76 11.27 -2.83 -9.86
CA HIS A 76 12.43 -2.66 -8.98
C HIS A 76 13.06 -1.25 -9.06
N GLU A 77 12.85 -0.53 -10.15
CA GLU A 77 13.30 0.87 -10.30
C GLU A 77 12.35 1.80 -9.53
N LEU A 78 11.04 1.52 -9.56
CA LEU A 78 10.05 2.21 -8.72
C LEU A 78 10.34 2.01 -7.23
N ALA A 79 10.70 0.78 -6.83
CA ALA A 79 11.12 0.50 -5.46
C ALA A 79 12.35 1.33 -5.06
N GLY A 80 13.33 1.49 -5.96
CA GLY A 80 14.49 2.35 -5.76
C GLY A 80 14.17 3.85 -5.60
N LEU A 81 13.01 4.30 -6.08
CA LEU A 81 12.51 5.67 -5.87
C LEU A 81 11.73 5.84 -4.56
N GLY A 82 11.38 4.73 -3.87
CA GLY A 82 10.62 4.71 -2.64
C GLY A 82 9.13 4.39 -2.82
N ILE A 83 8.71 3.80 -3.94
CA ILE A 83 7.36 3.25 -4.11
C ILE A 83 7.40 1.77 -3.73
N ILE A 84 6.86 1.41 -2.59
CA ILE A 84 6.89 0.04 -2.07
C ILE A 84 5.47 -0.50 -1.93
N MET A 85 5.25 -1.74 -2.35
CA MET A 85 3.96 -2.40 -2.25
C MET A 85 4.02 -3.64 -1.33
N VAL A 86 3.07 -3.72 -0.41
CA VAL A 86 2.70 -4.94 0.31
C VAL A 86 1.49 -5.54 -0.39
N GLN A 87 1.69 -6.68 -1.05
CA GLN A 87 0.65 -7.37 -1.81
C GLN A 87 -0.27 -8.17 -0.88
N GLU A 88 -1.48 -8.43 -1.33
CA GLU A 88 -2.32 -9.49 -0.77
C GLU A 88 -1.54 -10.81 -0.69
N GLY A 89 -1.72 -11.58 0.37
CA GLY A 89 -0.96 -12.82 0.58
C GLY A 89 0.46 -12.62 1.13
N ARG A 90 0.84 -11.37 1.53
CA ARG A 90 2.07 -11.03 2.28
C ARG A 90 3.36 -11.16 1.48
N GLY A 91 3.48 -12.13 0.56
CA GLY A 91 4.65 -12.37 -0.28
C GLY A 91 5.95 -12.63 0.51
N LEU A 92 5.87 -13.26 1.69
CA LEU A 92 7.02 -13.60 2.51
C LEU A 92 7.78 -14.80 1.93
N PHE A 93 9.08 -14.85 2.21
CA PHE A 93 9.90 -16.04 1.99
C PHE A 93 9.74 -16.95 3.21
N GLY A 94 8.84 -17.95 3.09
CA GLY A 94 8.40 -18.79 4.21
C GLY A 94 9.52 -19.55 4.91
N ASP A 95 10.50 -20.04 4.16
CA ASP A 95 11.64 -20.81 4.66
C ASP A 95 12.75 -19.97 5.28
N MET A 96 12.67 -18.64 5.12
CA MET A 96 13.62 -17.70 5.70
C MET A 96 13.15 -17.22 7.07
N SER A 97 14.09 -16.85 7.93
CA SER A 97 13.82 -16.23 9.23
C SER A 97 13.21 -14.84 9.11
N VAL A 98 12.67 -14.31 10.22
CA VAL A 98 12.22 -12.93 10.33
C VAL A 98 13.35 -11.97 9.96
N ARG A 99 14.56 -12.19 10.48
CA ARG A 99 15.77 -11.39 10.18
C ARG A 99 16.03 -11.34 8.69
N GLU A 100 16.11 -12.48 8.04
CA GLU A 100 16.41 -12.57 6.61
C GLU A 100 15.35 -11.90 5.75
N ASN A 101 14.06 -12.11 6.07
CA ASN A 101 12.97 -11.40 5.40
C ASN A 101 13.12 -9.88 5.53
N LEU A 102 13.42 -9.35 6.72
CA LEU A 102 13.62 -7.91 6.93
C LEU A 102 14.85 -7.40 6.16
N GLN A 103 15.97 -8.11 6.19
CA GLN A 103 17.18 -7.74 5.45
C GLN A 103 16.96 -7.65 3.94
N LEU A 104 16.15 -8.56 3.36
CA LEU A 104 15.77 -8.47 1.95
C LEU A 104 15.03 -7.17 1.62
N GLY A 105 14.24 -6.63 2.54
CA GLY A 105 13.60 -5.34 2.37
C GLY A 105 14.59 -4.18 2.20
N ALA A 106 15.75 -4.28 2.82
CA ALA A 106 16.81 -3.26 2.75
C ALA A 106 17.75 -3.42 1.53
N TYR A 107 17.57 -4.44 0.68
CA TYR A 107 18.50 -4.80 -0.40
C TYR A 107 18.89 -3.64 -1.33
N LYS A 108 17.99 -2.67 -1.54
CA LYS A 108 18.24 -1.51 -2.40
C LYS A 108 18.63 -0.23 -1.65
N LEU A 109 18.71 -0.26 -0.32
CA LEU A 109 19.20 0.89 0.42
C LEU A 109 20.69 1.07 0.11
N SER A 110 20.98 2.07 -0.71
CA SER A 110 22.35 2.52 -0.94
C SER A 110 22.80 3.28 0.30
N GLY A 111 23.83 2.79 1.01
CA GLY A 111 24.34 3.50 2.16
C GLY A 111 25.10 2.61 3.16
N PRO A 112 25.65 3.22 4.22
CA PRO A 112 26.34 2.50 5.27
C PRO A 112 25.42 1.48 5.95
N GLN A 113 25.97 0.37 6.40
CA GLN A 113 25.28 -0.66 7.20
C GLN A 113 24.47 -0.07 8.38
N ALA A 114 24.97 1.02 8.97
CA ALA A 114 24.27 1.79 10.01
C ALA A 114 22.89 2.34 9.60
N HIS A 115 22.60 2.52 8.31
CA HIS A 115 21.26 2.92 7.85
C HIS A 115 20.29 1.75 7.91
N SER A 116 20.72 0.57 7.47
CA SER A 116 19.92 -0.66 7.57
C SER A 116 19.62 -1.04 9.03
N GLU A 117 20.58 -0.88 9.92
CA GLU A 117 20.42 -1.12 11.37
C GLU A 117 19.40 -0.16 11.99
N ARG A 118 19.45 1.13 11.63
CA ARG A 118 18.44 2.12 12.08
C ARG A 118 17.03 1.78 11.60
N GLN A 119 16.86 1.34 10.35
CA GLN A 119 15.56 0.91 9.84
C GLN A 119 15.07 -0.34 10.58
N LEU A 120 15.95 -1.29 10.86
CA LEU A 120 15.62 -2.48 11.64
C LEU A 120 15.12 -2.12 13.04
N GLU A 121 15.81 -1.22 13.75
CA GLU A 121 15.37 -0.73 15.06
C GLU A 121 14.02 0.00 15.01
N LYS A 122 13.79 0.79 13.95
CA LYS A 122 12.50 1.43 13.70
C LYS A 122 11.38 0.39 13.50
N VAL A 123 11.64 -0.65 12.70
CA VAL A 123 10.67 -1.75 12.51
C VAL A 123 10.38 -2.47 13.83
N PHE A 124 11.39 -2.74 14.65
CA PHE A 124 11.20 -3.39 15.94
C PHE A 124 10.47 -2.51 16.96
N SER A 125 10.62 -1.18 16.89
CA SER A 125 9.85 -0.27 17.73
C SER A 125 8.36 -0.26 17.37
N LEU A 126 8.04 -0.46 16.08
CA LEU A 126 6.67 -0.55 15.58
C LEU A 126 6.05 -1.93 15.82
N PHE A 127 6.85 -2.98 15.69
CA PHE A 127 6.44 -4.37 15.81
C PHE A 127 7.38 -5.15 16.76
N PRO A 128 7.29 -4.96 18.09
CA PRO A 128 8.21 -5.59 19.06
C PRO A 128 8.26 -7.13 18.96
N ARG A 129 7.13 -7.75 18.59
CA ARG A 129 7.04 -9.20 18.38
C ARG A 129 7.99 -9.74 17.32
N LEU A 130 8.35 -8.92 16.32
CA LEU A 130 9.33 -9.32 15.31
C LEU A 130 10.74 -9.43 15.88
N ARG A 131 11.08 -8.59 16.88
CA ARG A 131 12.34 -8.68 17.61
C ARG A 131 12.43 -9.96 18.45
N GLU A 132 11.35 -10.27 19.18
CA GLU A 132 11.25 -11.47 20.01
C GLU A 132 11.42 -12.76 19.21
N ARG A 133 11.06 -12.74 17.93
CA ARG A 133 11.01 -13.89 17.03
C ARG A 133 12.01 -13.79 15.88
N ILE A 134 13.08 -13.03 16.05
CA ILE A 134 13.96 -12.61 14.95
C ILE A 134 14.59 -13.76 14.18
N ASP A 135 14.87 -14.87 14.85
CA ASP A 135 15.49 -16.07 14.26
C ASP A 135 14.42 -17.15 13.93
N GLN A 136 13.13 -16.86 14.15
CA GLN A 136 12.04 -17.77 13.83
C GLN A 136 11.76 -17.76 12.33
N THR A 137 11.47 -18.93 11.75
CA THR A 137 11.09 -19.10 10.35
C THR A 137 9.72 -18.48 10.08
N ALA A 138 9.59 -17.69 9.01
CA ALA A 138 8.39 -16.92 8.72
C ALA A 138 7.14 -17.77 8.53
N SER A 139 7.25 -18.98 7.94
CA SER A 139 6.12 -19.90 7.77
C SER A 139 5.54 -20.42 9.08
N SER A 140 6.32 -20.43 10.18
CA SER A 140 5.87 -20.90 11.50
C SER A 140 5.18 -19.82 12.34
N MET A 141 5.12 -18.58 11.85
CA MET A 141 4.48 -17.45 12.52
C MET A 141 2.95 -17.47 12.31
N SER A 142 2.22 -16.86 13.24
CA SER A 142 0.78 -16.60 13.05
C SER A 142 0.52 -15.67 11.88
N GLY A 143 -0.69 -15.73 11.30
CA GLY A 143 -1.05 -14.87 10.17
C GLY A 143 -0.90 -13.36 10.45
N GLY A 144 -1.15 -12.93 11.69
CA GLY A 144 -0.95 -11.54 12.10
C GLY A 144 0.53 -11.15 12.18
N GLU A 145 1.37 -12.01 12.74
CA GLU A 145 2.82 -11.78 12.81
C GLU A 145 3.45 -11.77 11.42
N GLN A 146 3.00 -12.66 10.53
CA GLN A 146 3.41 -12.65 9.13
C GLN A 146 3.03 -11.34 8.43
N GLN A 147 1.86 -10.77 8.72
CA GLN A 147 1.45 -9.49 8.16
C GLN A 147 2.31 -8.35 8.70
N MET A 148 2.61 -8.35 10.01
CA MET A 148 3.56 -7.39 10.60
C MET A 148 4.94 -7.51 9.95
N LEU A 149 5.40 -8.74 9.67
CA LEU A 149 6.67 -8.99 9.00
C LEU A 149 6.65 -8.46 7.54
N ALA A 150 5.56 -8.64 6.80
CA ALA A 150 5.42 -8.13 5.44
C ALA A 150 5.46 -6.59 5.40
N VAL A 151 4.74 -5.93 6.32
CA VAL A 151 4.80 -4.46 6.49
C VAL A 151 6.20 -4.03 6.95
N GLY A 152 6.77 -4.71 7.93
CA GLY A 152 8.13 -4.45 8.43
C GLY A 152 9.17 -4.52 7.31
N ARG A 153 9.12 -5.57 6.48
CA ARG A 153 9.99 -5.72 5.31
C ARG A 153 9.85 -4.58 4.32
N ALA A 154 8.61 -4.11 4.07
CA ALA A 154 8.38 -2.96 3.22
C ALA A 154 8.97 -1.67 3.80
N LEU A 155 8.90 -1.49 5.12
CA LEU A 155 9.48 -0.33 5.82
C LEU A 155 11.00 -0.34 5.82
N MET A 156 11.65 -1.52 5.74
CA MET A 156 13.09 -1.61 5.60
C MET A 156 13.64 -0.91 4.35
N ALA A 157 12.81 -0.75 3.31
CA ALA A 157 13.16 -0.02 2.09
C ALA A 157 13.11 1.51 2.24
N ASP A 158 12.77 2.06 3.41
CA ASP A 158 12.56 3.48 3.69
C ASP A 158 11.62 4.16 2.66
N PRO A 159 10.36 3.69 2.55
CA PRO A 159 9.45 4.14 1.51
C PRO A 159 9.05 5.60 1.66
N LYS A 160 8.81 6.28 0.52
CA LYS A 160 8.11 7.57 0.45
C LYS A 160 6.60 7.36 0.25
N LEU A 161 6.24 6.31 -0.48
CA LEU A 161 4.87 5.86 -0.69
C LEU A 161 4.78 4.37 -0.38
N LEU A 162 3.94 4.02 0.58
CA LEU A 162 3.60 2.64 0.91
C LEU A 162 2.22 2.31 0.35
N ILE A 163 2.18 1.32 -0.52
CA ILE A 163 0.97 0.80 -1.14
C ILE A 163 0.62 -0.53 -0.47
N LEU A 164 -0.63 -0.69 -0.02
CA LEU A 164 -1.06 -1.91 0.68
C LEU A 164 -2.36 -2.45 0.07
N ASP A 165 -2.35 -3.75 -0.20
CA ASP A 165 -3.47 -4.48 -0.77
C ASP A 165 -4.09 -5.39 0.29
N GLU A 166 -5.23 -4.97 0.85
CA GLU A 166 -6.04 -5.65 1.87
C GLU A 166 -5.22 -6.21 3.06
N PRO A 167 -4.39 -5.38 3.73
CA PRO A 167 -3.49 -5.85 4.78
C PRO A 167 -4.21 -6.42 6.02
N SER A 168 -5.51 -6.16 6.18
CA SER A 168 -6.30 -6.69 7.31
C SER A 168 -7.07 -7.97 6.99
N LEU A 169 -7.00 -8.46 5.74
CA LEU A 169 -7.77 -9.63 5.29
C LEU A 169 -7.37 -10.89 6.06
N GLY A 170 -8.37 -11.62 6.56
CA GLY A 170 -8.16 -12.88 7.28
C GLY A 170 -7.54 -12.73 8.67
N LEU A 171 -7.34 -11.51 9.18
CA LEU A 171 -6.78 -11.27 10.51
C LEU A 171 -7.86 -11.13 11.59
N ALA A 172 -7.48 -11.50 12.82
CA ALA A 172 -8.28 -11.20 14.00
C ALA A 172 -8.46 -9.67 14.13
N PRO A 173 -9.63 -9.17 14.57
CA PRO A 173 -9.93 -7.74 14.60
C PRO A 173 -8.90 -6.90 15.37
N ARG A 174 -8.37 -7.43 16.48
CA ARG A 174 -7.35 -6.76 17.28
C ARG A 174 -6.05 -6.55 16.50
N VAL A 175 -5.60 -7.58 15.77
CA VAL A 175 -4.35 -7.52 14.99
C VAL A 175 -4.51 -6.60 13.79
N ALA A 176 -5.66 -6.66 13.10
CA ALA A 176 -5.98 -5.74 12.01
C ALA A 176 -5.96 -4.28 12.49
N SER A 177 -6.57 -4.00 13.66
CA SER A 177 -6.56 -2.65 14.27
C SER A 177 -5.14 -2.19 14.63
N GLU A 178 -4.29 -3.08 15.16
CA GLU A 178 -2.90 -2.77 15.49
C GLU A 178 -2.09 -2.37 14.25
N ILE A 179 -2.18 -3.16 13.18
CA ILE A 179 -1.49 -2.87 11.90
C ILE A 179 -1.96 -1.53 11.34
N LEU A 180 -3.27 -1.32 11.25
CA LEU A 180 -3.83 -0.08 10.70
C LEU A 180 -3.48 1.14 11.57
N SER A 181 -3.47 1.00 12.91
CA SER A 181 -3.01 2.06 13.82
C SER A 181 -1.54 2.41 13.58
N THR A 182 -0.69 1.39 13.36
CA THR A 182 0.72 1.59 13.03
C THR A 182 0.88 2.34 11.70
N LEU A 183 0.09 2.01 10.68
CA LEU A 183 0.07 2.76 9.42
C LEU A 183 -0.34 4.22 9.62
N GLY A 184 -1.36 4.47 10.45
CA GLY A 184 -1.76 5.83 10.82
C GLY A 184 -0.66 6.62 11.54
N ALA A 185 0.11 5.99 12.43
CA ALA A 185 1.25 6.62 13.09
C ALA A 185 2.39 6.94 12.09
N LEU A 186 2.67 6.04 11.17
CA LEU A 186 3.65 6.24 10.09
C LEU A 186 3.26 7.39 9.16
N ASN A 187 1.96 7.48 8.82
CA ASN A 187 1.44 8.57 8.00
C ASN A 187 1.59 9.94 8.69
N LYS A 188 1.29 10.02 10.00
CA LYS A 188 1.55 11.23 10.79
C LYS A 188 3.03 11.63 10.80
N GLY A 189 3.94 10.67 10.60
CA GLY A 189 5.37 10.89 10.40
C GLY A 189 5.75 11.30 8.98
N GLY A 190 4.79 11.53 8.08
CA GLY A 190 5.01 12.03 6.72
C GLY A 190 5.05 10.96 5.62
N LEU A 191 4.84 9.68 5.95
CA LEU A 191 4.75 8.61 4.96
C LEU A 191 3.46 8.73 4.14
N GLY A 192 3.56 8.82 2.80
CA GLY A 192 2.41 8.69 1.91
C GLY A 192 1.87 7.26 1.92
N ILE A 193 0.56 7.10 2.02
CA ILE A 193 -0.08 5.76 2.06
C ILE A 193 -1.20 5.68 1.03
N LEU A 194 -1.20 4.62 0.24
CA LEU A 194 -2.30 4.21 -0.62
C LEU A 194 -2.77 2.83 -0.19
N LEU A 195 -3.94 2.78 0.44
CA LEU A 195 -4.51 1.57 1.03
C LEU A 195 -5.71 1.08 0.23
N VAL A 196 -5.71 -0.19 -0.15
CA VAL A 196 -6.91 -0.91 -0.55
C VAL A 196 -7.40 -1.72 0.65
N GLU A 197 -8.66 -1.54 1.02
CA GLU A 197 -9.30 -2.29 2.10
C GLU A 197 -10.75 -2.63 1.76
N GLN A 198 -11.19 -3.77 2.29
CA GLN A 198 -12.58 -4.19 2.19
C GLN A 198 -13.40 -3.65 3.38
N LYS A 199 -12.77 -3.53 4.55
CA LYS A 199 -13.39 -3.04 5.78
C LYS A 199 -13.38 -1.51 5.83
N ALA A 200 -14.30 -0.88 5.10
CA ALA A 200 -14.39 0.58 4.97
C ALA A 200 -14.31 1.35 6.31
N PRO A 201 -14.97 0.96 7.42
CA PRO A 201 -14.95 1.75 8.66
C PRO A 201 -13.56 1.93 9.27
N LEU A 202 -12.67 0.96 9.09
CA LEU A 202 -11.29 1.06 9.62
C LEU A 202 -10.42 1.95 8.72
N ALA A 203 -10.55 1.80 7.40
CA ALA A 203 -9.79 2.59 6.44
C ALA A 203 -10.18 4.08 6.47
N LEU A 204 -11.49 4.36 6.53
CA LEU A 204 -12.02 5.74 6.56
C LEU A 204 -11.60 6.53 7.79
N LYS A 205 -11.37 5.88 8.94
CA LYS A 205 -10.88 6.56 10.16
C LYS A 205 -9.45 7.08 10.02
N LEU A 206 -8.65 6.51 9.13
CA LEU A 206 -7.24 6.83 8.97
C LEU A 206 -6.98 7.70 7.75
N ALA A 207 -7.73 7.47 6.68
CA ALA A 207 -7.54 8.18 5.44
C ALA A 207 -8.13 9.60 5.49
N GLN A 208 -7.50 10.52 4.76
CA GLN A 208 -8.03 11.86 4.53
C GLN A 208 -8.99 11.88 3.33
N ARG A 209 -8.76 10.98 2.37
CA ARG A 209 -9.52 10.91 1.12
C ARG A 209 -9.74 9.47 0.68
N VAL A 210 -10.86 9.23 0.01
CA VAL A 210 -11.23 7.92 -0.51
C VAL A 210 -11.56 8.01 -2.00
N TYR A 211 -11.07 7.03 -2.74
CA TYR A 211 -11.52 6.73 -4.10
C TYR A 211 -12.48 5.54 -4.06
N ILE A 212 -13.60 5.68 -4.75
CA ILE A 212 -14.55 4.58 -4.94
C ILE A 212 -14.30 3.98 -6.32
N LEU A 213 -13.88 2.74 -6.36
CA LEU A 213 -13.63 1.99 -7.59
C LEU A 213 -14.77 0.99 -7.83
N ALA A 214 -15.37 1.04 -9.01
CA ALA A 214 -16.34 0.05 -9.45
C ALA A 214 -16.18 -0.24 -10.95
N SER A 215 -16.26 -1.52 -11.32
CA SER A 215 -16.16 -1.99 -12.71
C SER A 215 -14.93 -1.44 -13.46
N GLY A 216 -13.78 -1.37 -12.79
CA GLY A 216 -12.51 -0.93 -13.36
C GLY A 216 -12.36 0.59 -13.52
N SER A 217 -13.26 1.40 -12.98
CA SER A 217 -13.20 2.87 -13.07
C SER A 217 -13.39 3.53 -11.71
N VAL A 218 -12.75 4.68 -11.49
CA VAL A 218 -13.04 5.55 -10.35
C VAL A 218 -14.42 6.19 -10.57
N ARG A 219 -15.32 5.98 -9.62
CA ARG A 219 -16.68 6.51 -9.64
C ARG A 219 -16.82 7.78 -8.82
N ALA A 220 -16.04 7.88 -7.76
CA ALA A 220 -16.04 9.07 -6.91
C ALA A 220 -14.67 9.23 -6.23
N GLU A 221 -14.36 10.49 -5.93
CA GLU A 221 -13.27 10.92 -5.06
C GLU A 221 -13.89 11.82 -3.99
N LEU A 222 -13.73 11.45 -2.72
CA LEU A 222 -14.40 12.13 -1.61
C LEU A 222 -13.43 12.34 -0.44
N PRO A 223 -13.49 13.49 0.24
CA PRO A 223 -12.89 13.63 1.57
C PRO A 223 -13.58 12.68 2.55
N THR A 224 -12.81 12.01 3.40
CA THR A 224 -13.41 11.01 4.32
C THR A 224 -14.36 11.60 5.34
N HIS A 225 -14.20 12.89 5.69
CA HIS A 225 -15.09 13.59 6.63
C HIS A 225 -16.49 13.87 6.07
N GLU A 226 -16.70 13.73 4.76
CA GLU A 226 -18.02 13.85 4.11
C GLU A 226 -18.79 12.52 4.10
N ILE A 227 -18.19 11.43 4.58
CA ILE A 227 -18.81 10.10 4.61
C ILE A 227 -19.32 9.84 6.02
N GLU A 228 -20.61 10.03 6.22
CA GLU A 228 -21.26 9.84 7.52
C GLU A 228 -21.62 8.36 7.78
N SER A 229 -21.89 7.59 6.71
CA SER A 229 -22.33 6.20 6.85
C SER A 229 -21.84 5.29 5.73
N HIS A 230 -21.87 3.99 6.00
CA HIS A 230 -21.64 2.95 4.97
C HIS A 230 -22.66 3.01 3.82
N HIS A 231 -23.86 3.56 4.10
CA HIS A 231 -24.92 3.71 3.11
C HIS A 231 -24.54 4.75 2.05
N ASP A 232 -23.74 5.77 2.41
CA ASP A 232 -23.27 6.79 1.47
C ASP A 232 -22.34 6.22 0.41
N LEU A 233 -21.61 5.15 0.73
CA LEU A 233 -20.74 4.46 -0.20
C LEU A 233 -21.52 3.55 -1.16
N ALA A 234 -22.62 2.94 -0.69
CA ALA A 234 -23.39 1.98 -1.46
C ALA A 234 -23.94 2.57 -2.76
N ARG A 235 -24.32 3.87 -2.77
CA ARG A 235 -24.80 4.57 -3.96
C ARG A 235 -23.78 4.61 -5.11
N TYR A 236 -22.48 4.54 -4.80
CA TYR A 236 -21.43 4.56 -5.80
C TYR A 236 -21.02 3.18 -6.32
N TYR A 237 -21.49 2.10 -5.66
CA TYR A 237 -21.15 0.73 -6.07
C TYR A 237 -22.05 0.21 -7.19
N PHE A 238 -23.27 0.75 -7.31
CA PHE A 238 -24.33 0.23 -8.20
C PHE A 238 -24.69 1.20 -9.34
N THR A 239 -23.99 2.30 -9.49
CA THR A 239 -24.06 3.21 -10.63
C THR A 239 -22.84 2.98 -11.53
#